data_11f23335189e8f44b995e637ae35c118
#
_entry.id   11f23335189e8f44b995e637ae35c118
#
_cell.length_a   1.000
_cell.length_b   1.000
_cell.length_c   1.000
_cell.angle_alpha   90.00
_cell.angle_beta   90.00
_cell.angle_gamma   90.00
#
_symmetry.space_group_name_H-M   'P 1'
#
loop_
_entity.id
_entity.type
_entity.pdbx_description
1 polymer ?
#
loop_
_entity_poly.entity_id
_entity_poly.type
_entity_poly.pdbx_seq_one_letter_code
_entity_poly.pdbx_strand_id
1 'polypeptide(L)'
;IHLSFQHLFARVVFDVSSKLNRQISQIEFTPSLSVVSVIPESGEVICQDAANSLLLERNDQGEYAFLVPPTNLSIDIRIHTTTGEYYDNRLETYSFSSGHEYTCPIKLADEEIGISTVEDFIAFTHLINGEAYGERSLEEFGEKTGGNMTYYLLNDLTFTEEESAQVQMIGKYGTTTSSVKRLFDDVFDGKGHSLNNLHFEQTVDGNYYAGLFSGISST
;
A
#
# COMPACT_ATOMS: atom_id res chain seq x y z
N ILE A 1 18.71 49.44 7.44
CA ILE A 1 19.37 48.16 7.73
C ILE A 1 18.67 47.14 6.84
N HIS A 2 19.42 46.58 5.90
CA HIS A 2 18.93 45.41 5.13
C HIS A 2 19.31 44.13 5.90
N LEU A 3 18.30 43.39 6.36
CA LEU A 3 18.49 42.05 6.92
C LEU A 3 18.31 41.04 5.80
N SER A 4 19.32 40.23 5.54
CA SER A 4 19.25 39.08 4.64
C SER A 4 19.15 37.84 5.48
N PHE A 5 18.09 37.07 5.27
CA PHE A 5 17.93 35.76 5.91
C PHE A 5 18.26 34.66 4.90
N GLN A 6 19.06 33.72 5.34
CA GLN A 6 19.43 32.55 4.53
C GLN A 6 19.07 31.27 5.30
N HIS A 7 18.39 30.36 4.63
CA HIS A 7 18.12 29.03 5.22
C HIS A 7 19.42 28.25 5.31
N LEU A 8 19.72 27.72 6.50
CA LEU A 8 20.91 26.90 6.73
C LEU A 8 20.76 25.45 6.26
N PHE A 9 19.53 24.97 6.16
CA PHE A 9 19.21 23.57 5.81
C PHE A 9 18.61 23.47 4.42
N ALA A 10 18.66 22.27 3.85
CA ALA A 10 17.86 21.89 2.71
C ALA A 10 16.53 21.30 3.17
N ARG A 11 15.47 21.53 2.42
CA ARG A 11 14.17 20.88 2.61
C ARG A 11 14.05 19.68 1.67
N VAL A 12 13.67 18.54 2.20
CA VAL A 12 13.41 17.35 1.41
C VAL A 12 11.93 16.99 1.53
N VAL A 13 11.30 16.73 0.39
CA VAL A 13 9.91 16.29 0.29
C VAL A 13 9.90 14.89 -0.34
N PHE A 14 9.31 13.92 0.34
CA PHE A 14 9.08 12.61 -0.25
C PHE A 14 7.78 12.63 -1.05
N ASP A 15 7.90 12.36 -2.35
CA ASP A 15 6.78 12.15 -3.26
C ASP A 15 6.59 10.65 -3.46
N VAL A 16 5.70 10.07 -2.64
CA VAL A 16 5.48 8.62 -2.63
C VAL A 16 4.38 8.25 -3.59
N SER A 17 4.69 7.37 -4.54
CA SER A 17 3.75 6.80 -5.49
C SER A 17 3.60 5.30 -5.30
N SER A 18 2.35 4.82 -5.34
CA SER A 18 1.95 3.43 -5.23
C SER A 18 1.17 3.02 -6.48
N LYS A 19 1.48 1.86 -7.07
CA LYS A 19 0.71 1.31 -8.19
C LYS A 19 -0.71 0.90 -7.77
N LEU A 20 -0.86 0.50 -6.51
CA LEU A 20 -2.10 -0.01 -5.94
C LEU A 20 -2.85 1.07 -5.13
N ASN A 21 -2.47 2.34 -5.27
CA ASN A 21 -3.05 3.46 -4.51
C ASN A 21 -3.05 3.24 -2.99
N ARG A 22 -2.02 2.54 -2.47
CA ARG A 22 -1.90 2.28 -1.03
C ARG A 22 -1.88 3.59 -0.25
N GLN A 23 -2.69 3.67 0.78
CA GLN A 23 -2.70 4.82 1.68
C GLN A 23 -1.52 4.75 2.63
N ILE A 24 -0.70 5.79 2.64
CA ILE A 24 0.48 5.88 3.50
C ILE A 24 0.07 6.43 4.86
N SER A 25 0.39 5.69 5.93
CA SER A 25 0.13 6.12 7.32
C SER A 25 1.27 6.99 7.86
N GLN A 26 2.51 6.56 7.66
CA GLN A 26 3.71 7.28 8.11
C GLN A 26 4.94 6.84 7.32
N ILE A 27 6.00 7.63 7.39
CA ILE A 27 7.31 7.28 6.85
C ILE A 27 8.32 7.27 8.00
N GLU A 28 9.02 6.17 8.19
CA GLU A 28 10.19 6.08 9.04
C GLU A 28 11.42 6.27 8.17
N PHE A 29 12.35 7.14 8.56
CA PHE A 29 13.57 7.36 7.81
C PHE A 29 14.78 7.50 8.73
N THR A 30 15.93 7.04 8.24
CA THR A 30 17.20 7.08 8.94
C THR A 30 18.22 7.75 8.03
N PRO A 31 18.53 9.04 8.22
CA PRO A 31 19.60 9.69 7.48
C PRO A 31 20.96 9.15 7.94
N SER A 32 21.95 9.10 7.08
CA SER A 32 23.31 8.68 7.47
C SER A 32 23.99 9.65 8.43
N LEU A 33 23.57 10.93 8.44
CA LEU A 33 24.09 11.97 9.32
C LEU A 33 22.97 12.71 10.05
N SER A 34 23.22 13.08 11.30
CA SER A 34 22.37 13.96 12.11
C SER A 34 23.13 15.22 12.51
N VAL A 35 22.38 16.32 12.70
CA VAL A 35 22.95 17.59 13.15
C VAL A 35 23.20 17.56 14.66
N VAL A 36 24.40 17.88 15.07
CA VAL A 36 24.79 18.01 16.49
C VAL A 36 24.67 19.46 16.94
N SER A 37 25.18 20.39 16.15
CA SER A 37 25.16 21.81 16.46
C SER A 37 25.27 22.67 15.20
N VAL A 38 24.95 23.95 15.38
CA VAL A 38 25.18 25.02 14.38
C VAL A 38 26.01 26.08 15.04
N ILE A 39 27.05 26.55 14.37
CA ILE A 39 27.89 27.70 14.83
C ILE A 39 27.22 28.99 14.33
N PRO A 40 26.63 29.81 15.24
CA PRO A 40 25.84 30.98 14.81
C PRO A 40 26.62 32.02 14.01
N GLU A 41 27.91 32.17 14.33
CA GLU A 41 28.77 33.19 13.72
C GLU A 41 29.12 32.87 12.27
N SER A 42 29.28 31.61 11.93
CA SER A 42 29.67 31.16 10.57
C SER A 42 28.51 30.53 9.80
N GLY A 43 27.45 30.08 10.49
CA GLY A 43 26.40 29.28 9.90
C GLY A 43 26.86 27.83 9.61
N GLU A 44 28.01 27.41 10.13
CA GLU A 44 28.52 26.06 9.95
C GLU A 44 27.65 25.03 10.67
N VAL A 45 27.27 23.97 9.96
CA VAL A 45 26.47 22.85 10.51
C VAL A 45 27.39 21.68 10.80
N ILE A 46 27.48 21.29 12.07
CA ILE A 46 28.29 20.17 12.53
C ILE A 46 27.40 18.92 12.59
N CYS A 47 27.82 17.87 11.88
CA CYS A 47 27.11 16.62 11.79
C CYS A 47 27.90 15.46 12.40
N GLN A 48 27.19 14.42 12.79
CA GLN A 48 27.73 13.11 13.19
C GLN A 48 26.90 12.00 12.57
N ASP A 49 27.38 10.75 12.63
CA ASP A 49 26.60 9.59 12.18
C ASP A 49 25.26 9.51 12.94
N ALA A 50 24.18 9.32 12.22
CA ALA A 50 22.86 9.19 12.83
C ALA A 50 22.72 7.80 13.47
N ALA A 51 22.17 7.79 14.69
CA ALA A 51 21.99 6.57 15.47
C ALA A 51 20.53 6.08 15.51
N ASN A 52 19.57 6.92 15.13
CA ASN A 52 18.15 6.63 15.29
C ASN A 52 17.36 6.96 14.03
N SER A 53 16.31 6.19 13.80
CA SER A 53 15.28 6.55 12.83
C SER A 53 14.36 7.64 13.36
N LEU A 54 13.75 8.36 12.46
CA LEU A 54 12.79 9.43 12.71
C LEU A 54 11.46 9.07 12.03
N LEU A 55 10.36 9.38 12.69
CA LEU A 55 9.02 9.21 12.13
C LEU A 55 8.56 10.52 11.51
N LEU A 56 8.02 10.44 10.31
CA LEU A 56 7.51 11.56 9.55
C LEU A 56 6.03 11.34 9.25
N GLU A 57 5.22 12.26 9.73
CA GLU A 57 3.81 12.36 9.41
C GLU A 57 3.58 13.46 8.36
N ARG A 58 2.42 13.47 7.73
CA ARG A 58 2.07 14.55 6.80
C ARG A 58 1.95 15.87 7.54
N ASN A 59 2.54 16.91 6.97
CA ASN A 59 2.37 18.27 7.43
C ASN A 59 0.98 18.85 7.07
N ASP A 60 0.69 20.09 7.47
CA ASP A 60 -0.58 20.77 7.17
C ASP A 60 -0.84 20.96 5.66
N GLN A 61 0.20 20.84 4.82
CA GLN A 61 0.10 20.88 3.36
C GLN A 61 -0.12 19.49 2.73
N GLY A 62 -0.16 18.44 3.56
CA GLY A 62 -0.33 17.06 3.11
C GLY A 62 0.96 16.40 2.63
N GLU A 63 2.13 16.99 2.90
CA GLU A 63 3.43 16.54 2.43
C GLU A 63 4.23 15.82 3.52
N TYR A 64 5.05 14.87 3.12
CA TYR A 64 6.09 14.26 3.96
C TYR A 64 7.39 15.04 3.77
N ALA A 65 7.59 16.09 4.57
CA ALA A 65 8.71 17.01 4.41
C ALA A 65 9.55 17.14 5.69
N PHE A 66 10.86 17.26 5.54
CA PHE A 66 11.81 17.41 6.64
C PHE A 66 13.04 18.22 6.22
N LEU A 67 13.88 18.58 7.18
CA LEU A 67 15.09 19.36 6.96
C LEU A 67 16.32 18.46 7.11
N VAL A 68 17.27 18.63 6.19
CA VAL A 68 18.58 17.95 6.23
C VAL A 68 19.72 18.96 6.22
N PRO A 69 20.89 18.62 6.79
CA PRO A 69 22.09 19.45 6.68
C PRO A 69 22.53 19.56 5.22
N PRO A 70 23.20 20.70 4.86
CA PRO A 70 23.72 20.90 3.51
C PRO A 70 25.02 20.11 3.33
N THR A 71 24.91 18.82 3.15
CA THR A 71 26.04 17.89 3.01
C THR A 71 25.65 16.68 2.16
N ASN A 72 26.62 15.79 1.92
CA ASN A 72 26.35 14.52 1.30
C ASN A 72 25.79 13.56 2.34
N LEU A 73 24.61 13.01 2.10
CA LEU A 73 24.03 11.98 2.96
C LEU A 73 23.17 10.99 2.15
N SER A 74 23.03 9.80 2.69
CA SER A 74 22.04 8.81 2.25
C SER A 74 20.93 8.69 3.27
N ILE A 75 19.77 8.17 2.85
CA ILE A 75 18.59 8.04 3.71
C ILE A 75 18.00 6.65 3.49
N ASP A 76 17.95 5.84 4.54
CA ASP A 76 17.16 4.62 4.54
C ASP A 76 15.73 4.98 4.91
N ILE A 77 14.76 4.45 4.18
CA ILE A 77 13.35 4.87 4.23
C ILE A 77 12.49 3.62 4.36
N ARG A 78 11.56 3.63 5.33
CA ARG A 78 10.51 2.63 5.47
C ARG A 78 9.15 3.31 5.43
N ILE A 79 8.32 2.94 4.46
CA ILE A 79 6.99 3.48 4.25
C ILE A 79 6.00 2.51 4.85
N HIS A 80 5.17 2.99 5.77
CA HIS A 80 4.09 2.22 6.38
C HIS A 80 2.76 2.60 5.75
N THR A 81 1.97 1.59 5.41
CA THR A 81 0.62 1.77 4.90
C THR A 81 -0.42 1.70 6.01
N THR A 82 -1.63 2.18 5.73
CA THR A 82 -2.75 2.07 6.67
C THR A 82 -3.22 0.63 6.88
N THR A 83 -2.86 -0.27 5.98
CA THR A 83 -3.15 -1.71 6.05
C THR A 83 -2.11 -2.51 6.83
N GLY A 84 -1.06 -1.84 7.35
CA GLY A 84 -0.02 -2.46 8.16
C GLY A 84 1.15 -3.07 7.37
N GLU A 85 1.13 -2.97 6.06
CA GLU A 85 2.27 -3.34 5.21
C GLU A 85 3.37 -2.28 5.31
N TYR A 86 4.60 -2.65 4.99
CA TYR A 86 5.70 -1.70 4.89
C TYR A 86 6.58 -1.99 3.67
N TYR A 87 7.20 -0.94 3.15
CA TYR A 87 8.07 -0.97 1.97
C TYR A 87 9.37 -0.27 2.27
N ASP A 88 10.48 -0.98 2.11
CA ASP A 88 11.81 -0.43 2.34
C ASP A 88 12.34 0.20 1.05
N ASN A 89 12.89 1.38 1.17
CA ASN A 89 13.52 2.15 0.10
C ASN A 89 14.82 2.78 0.61
N ARG A 90 15.65 3.24 -0.30
CA ARG A 90 16.88 3.95 0.01
C ARG A 90 17.10 5.08 -0.97
N LEU A 91 17.36 6.27 -0.44
CA LEU A 91 17.96 7.35 -1.19
C LEU A 91 19.47 7.20 -1.07
N GLU A 92 20.13 6.88 -2.19
CA GLU A 92 21.58 6.81 -2.25
C GLU A 92 22.21 8.18 -1.95
N THR A 93 23.52 8.17 -1.67
CA THR A 93 24.23 9.39 -1.27
C THR A 93 24.00 10.53 -2.27
N TYR A 94 23.40 11.58 -1.79
CA TYR A 94 23.06 12.79 -2.54
C TYR A 94 23.62 14.04 -1.86
N SER A 95 24.01 15.05 -2.64
CA SER A 95 24.54 16.31 -2.15
C SER A 95 23.42 17.33 -1.98
N PHE A 96 23.14 17.70 -0.74
CA PHE A 96 22.16 18.72 -0.42
C PHE A 96 22.83 20.09 -0.22
N SER A 97 22.17 21.14 -0.67
CA SER A 97 22.65 22.53 -0.57
C SER A 97 21.70 23.35 0.29
N SER A 98 22.27 24.25 1.08
CA SER A 98 21.56 25.20 1.93
C SER A 98 20.53 26.02 1.15
N GLY A 99 19.32 26.16 1.71
CA GLY A 99 18.24 26.96 1.14
C GLY A 99 17.56 26.38 -0.09
N HIS A 100 17.85 25.12 -0.45
CA HIS A 100 17.21 24.43 -1.58
C HIS A 100 16.14 23.46 -1.11
N GLU A 101 15.14 23.25 -1.97
CA GLU A 101 14.14 22.21 -1.82
C GLU A 101 14.39 21.09 -2.83
N TYR A 102 14.25 19.86 -2.37
CA TYR A 102 14.45 18.65 -3.16
C TYR A 102 13.21 17.76 -3.05
N THR A 103 12.61 17.44 -4.18
CA THR A 103 11.56 16.41 -4.25
C THR A 103 12.21 15.07 -4.55
N CYS A 104 12.01 14.11 -3.66
CA CYS A 104 12.51 12.76 -3.79
C CYS A 104 11.35 11.82 -4.18
N PRO A 105 11.21 11.44 -5.46
CA PRO A 105 10.20 10.51 -5.87
C PRO A 105 10.53 9.11 -5.34
N ILE A 106 9.58 8.51 -4.62
CA ILE A 106 9.68 7.17 -4.09
C ILE A 106 8.55 6.34 -4.70
N LYS A 107 8.92 5.26 -5.36
CA LYS A 107 7.96 4.25 -5.78
C LYS A 107 7.97 3.14 -4.75
N LEU A 108 6.80 2.70 -4.33
CA LEU A 108 6.72 1.47 -3.55
C LEU A 108 7.26 0.36 -4.45
N ALA A 109 8.49 -0.10 -4.14
CA ALA A 109 9.10 -1.24 -4.80
C ALA A 109 8.40 -2.49 -4.26
N ASP A 110 8.39 -3.56 -5.04
CA ASP A 110 7.86 -4.86 -4.61
C ASP A 110 6.35 -4.89 -4.28
N GLU A 111 5.56 -3.90 -4.74
CA GLU A 111 4.11 -4.04 -4.76
C GLU A 111 3.74 -5.19 -5.70
N GLU A 112 3.42 -6.33 -5.14
CA GLU A 112 2.82 -7.42 -5.89
C GLU A 112 1.31 -7.17 -6.02
N ILE A 113 0.82 -7.28 -7.25
CA ILE A 113 -0.62 -7.27 -7.52
C ILE A 113 -1.16 -8.64 -7.15
N GLY A 114 -2.10 -8.68 -6.20
CA GLY A 114 -2.73 -9.93 -5.78
C GLY A 114 -3.23 -9.91 -4.35
N ILE A 115 -3.80 -11.02 -3.95
CA ILE A 115 -4.41 -11.27 -2.64
C ILE A 115 -3.33 -11.85 -1.73
N SER A 116 -2.87 -11.09 -0.76
CA SER A 116 -1.77 -11.46 0.14
C SER A 116 -2.21 -11.73 1.58
N THR A 117 -3.36 -11.20 1.98
CA THR A 117 -3.91 -11.31 3.33
C THR A 117 -5.36 -11.80 3.33
N VAL A 118 -5.85 -12.24 4.49
CA VAL A 118 -7.27 -12.60 4.68
C VAL A 118 -8.18 -11.40 4.38
N GLU A 119 -7.79 -10.21 4.81
CA GLU A 119 -8.53 -8.97 4.54
C GLU A 119 -8.60 -8.65 3.04
N ASP A 120 -7.50 -8.89 2.29
CA ASP A 120 -7.51 -8.77 0.83
C ASP A 120 -8.53 -9.73 0.20
N PHE A 121 -8.57 -10.96 0.70
CA PHE A 121 -9.50 -11.97 0.17
C PHE A 121 -10.96 -11.60 0.46
N ILE A 122 -11.27 -11.12 1.67
CA ILE A 122 -12.60 -10.62 2.01
C ILE A 122 -12.98 -9.47 1.07
N ALA A 123 -12.12 -8.45 0.96
CA ALA A 123 -12.34 -7.30 0.07
C ALA A 123 -12.56 -7.75 -1.38
N PHE A 124 -11.73 -8.65 -1.89
CA PHE A 124 -11.86 -9.21 -3.24
C PHE A 124 -13.24 -9.84 -3.46
N THR A 125 -13.72 -10.67 -2.51
CA THR A 125 -15.01 -11.35 -2.69
C THR A 125 -16.21 -10.40 -2.69
N HIS A 126 -16.14 -9.28 -1.98
CA HIS A 126 -17.14 -8.21 -2.05
C HIS A 126 -17.09 -7.46 -3.38
N LEU A 127 -15.91 -7.01 -3.77
CA LEU A 127 -15.69 -6.22 -4.98
C LEU A 127 -16.03 -6.98 -6.25
N ILE A 128 -15.65 -8.26 -6.36
CA ILE A 128 -15.94 -9.10 -7.51
C ILE A 128 -17.46 -9.35 -7.66
N ASN A 129 -18.19 -9.32 -6.56
CA ASN A 129 -19.65 -9.36 -6.54
C ASN A 129 -20.33 -8.01 -6.81
N GLY A 130 -19.54 -6.94 -6.99
CA GLY A 130 -20.02 -5.59 -7.29
C GLY A 130 -20.44 -4.79 -6.07
N GLU A 131 -19.99 -5.18 -4.90
CA GLU A 131 -20.16 -4.45 -3.65
C GLU A 131 -18.92 -3.58 -3.39
N ALA A 132 -19.12 -2.37 -2.87
CA ALA A 132 -18.01 -1.53 -2.46
C ALA A 132 -17.37 -2.08 -1.17
N TYR A 133 -16.05 -2.00 -1.07
CA TYR A 133 -15.30 -2.35 0.13
C TYR A 133 -14.29 -1.25 0.44
N GLY A 134 -14.69 -0.30 1.27
CA GLY A 134 -13.90 0.90 1.50
C GLY A 134 -13.58 1.66 0.20
N GLU A 135 -12.35 2.08 0.05
CA GLU A 135 -11.83 2.74 -1.16
C GLU A 135 -11.08 1.77 -2.09
N ARG A 136 -11.18 0.47 -1.85
CA ARG A 136 -10.43 -0.56 -2.58
C ARG A 136 -11.03 -0.84 -3.95
N SER A 137 -10.21 -1.40 -4.84
CA SER A 137 -10.59 -1.74 -6.22
C SER A 137 -10.08 -3.12 -6.64
N LEU A 138 -10.67 -3.69 -7.69
CA LEU A 138 -10.28 -5.01 -8.20
C LEU A 138 -8.87 -5.02 -8.83
N GLU A 139 -8.39 -3.87 -9.28
CA GLU A 139 -7.06 -3.71 -9.87
C GLU A 139 -5.92 -3.95 -8.84
N GLU A 140 -6.23 -3.93 -7.54
CA GLU A 140 -5.27 -4.29 -6.49
C GLU A 140 -4.98 -5.79 -6.45
N PHE A 141 -5.90 -6.63 -6.93
CA PHE A 141 -5.85 -8.08 -6.79
C PHE A 141 -5.49 -8.82 -8.07
N GLY A 142 -5.45 -8.13 -9.20
CA GLY A 142 -5.18 -8.75 -10.47
C GLY A 142 -4.87 -7.75 -11.57
N GLU A 143 -4.46 -8.28 -12.70
CA GLU A 143 -4.12 -7.50 -13.88
C GLU A 143 -4.83 -8.03 -15.13
N LYS A 144 -5.01 -7.16 -16.11
CA LYS A 144 -5.67 -7.52 -17.35
C LYS A 144 -4.71 -8.29 -18.25
N THR A 145 -5.04 -9.56 -18.48
CA THR A 145 -4.28 -10.44 -19.38
C THR A 145 -5.17 -10.83 -20.56
N GLY A 146 -4.87 -10.30 -21.75
CA GLY A 146 -5.74 -10.51 -22.92
C GLY A 146 -7.05 -9.74 -22.80
N GLY A 147 -8.19 -10.44 -22.72
CA GLY A 147 -9.53 -9.85 -22.59
C GLY A 147 -10.06 -9.81 -21.18
N ASN A 148 -9.55 -10.68 -20.30
CA ASN A 148 -10.07 -10.94 -18.96
C ASN A 148 -9.09 -10.43 -17.88
N MET A 149 -9.60 -10.23 -16.67
CA MET A 149 -8.76 -10.04 -15.49
C MET A 149 -8.21 -11.38 -15.01
N THR A 150 -6.97 -11.38 -14.52
CA THR A 150 -6.38 -12.51 -13.81
C THR A 150 -6.05 -12.06 -12.40
N TYR A 151 -6.73 -12.66 -11.42
CA TYR A 151 -6.53 -12.40 -9.99
C TYR A 151 -5.59 -13.46 -9.41
N TYR A 152 -4.69 -13.03 -8.54
CA TYR A 152 -3.63 -13.88 -8.01
C TYR A 152 -3.77 -14.06 -6.50
N LEU A 153 -3.61 -15.29 -6.02
CA LEU A 153 -3.37 -15.55 -4.60
C LEU A 153 -1.85 -15.60 -4.36
N LEU A 154 -1.36 -14.78 -3.43
CA LEU A 154 0.08 -14.59 -3.21
C LEU A 154 0.62 -15.34 -1.99
N ASN A 155 -0.25 -15.74 -1.08
CA ASN A 155 0.10 -16.46 0.14
C ASN A 155 -0.93 -17.53 0.49
N ASP A 156 -0.52 -18.47 1.32
CA ASP A 156 -1.46 -19.34 2.01
C ASP A 156 -2.24 -18.51 3.04
N LEU A 157 -3.57 -18.55 2.96
CA LEU A 157 -4.44 -17.83 3.87
C LEU A 157 -5.12 -18.79 4.85
N THR A 158 -5.14 -18.42 6.13
CA THR A 158 -5.83 -19.19 7.17
C THR A 158 -6.83 -18.28 7.87
N PHE A 159 -8.12 -18.64 7.76
CA PHE A 159 -9.23 -17.83 8.25
C PHE A 159 -9.60 -18.23 9.68
N THR A 160 -9.96 -17.25 10.49
CA THR A 160 -10.74 -17.48 11.71
C THR A 160 -12.23 -17.70 11.32
N GLU A 161 -13.03 -18.15 12.25
CA GLU A 161 -14.47 -18.32 12.04
C GLU A 161 -15.15 -16.97 11.71
N GLU A 162 -14.75 -15.89 12.39
CA GLU A 162 -15.27 -14.54 12.19
C GLU A 162 -14.88 -13.97 10.82
N GLU A 163 -13.65 -14.18 10.37
CA GLU A 163 -13.19 -13.77 9.04
C GLU A 163 -13.84 -14.58 7.93
N SER A 164 -13.96 -15.90 8.11
CA SER A 164 -14.64 -16.78 7.16
C SER A 164 -16.10 -16.39 6.96
N ALA A 165 -16.78 -15.93 8.01
CA ALA A 165 -18.16 -15.46 7.93
C ALA A 165 -18.34 -14.16 7.11
N GLN A 166 -17.25 -13.39 6.87
CA GLN A 166 -17.25 -12.17 6.07
C GLN A 166 -16.98 -12.46 4.58
N VAL A 167 -16.44 -13.62 4.26
CA VAL A 167 -16.16 -13.99 2.87
C VAL A 167 -17.46 -14.31 2.13
N GLN A 168 -17.61 -13.73 0.94
CA GLN A 168 -18.75 -14.02 0.07
C GLN A 168 -18.38 -15.10 -0.96
N MET A 169 -19.35 -15.92 -1.34
CA MET A 169 -19.19 -16.77 -2.52
C MET A 169 -19.05 -15.90 -3.77
N ILE A 170 -18.10 -16.22 -4.63
CA ILE A 170 -17.84 -15.47 -5.86
C ILE A 170 -18.89 -15.82 -6.91
N GLY A 171 -19.52 -14.77 -7.45
CA GLY A 171 -20.64 -14.88 -8.36
C GLY A 171 -22.00 -14.90 -7.63
N LYS A 172 -22.95 -14.09 -8.09
CA LYS A 172 -24.32 -14.05 -7.56
C LYS A 172 -25.25 -14.85 -8.43
N TYR A 173 -25.80 -15.91 -7.88
CA TYR A 173 -26.93 -16.60 -8.50
C TYR A 173 -28.21 -15.87 -8.09
N GLY A 174 -28.92 -15.31 -9.06
CA GLY A 174 -30.15 -14.59 -8.76
C GLY A 174 -31.28 -15.52 -8.29
N THR A 175 -31.98 -15.08 -7.26
CA THR A 175 -33.08 -15.82 -6.62
C THR A 175 -34.44 -15.60 -7.27
N THR A 176 -34.54 -14.71 -8.24
CA THR A 176 -35.79 -14.39 -8.95
C THR A 176 -35.57 -14.34 -10.46
N THR A 177 -36.64 -14.50 -11.23
CA THR A 177 -36.66 -14.45 -12.70
C THR A 177 -36.15 -13.13 -13.29
N SER A 178 -35.92 -12.13 -12.48
CA SER A 178 -35.43 -10.79 -12.87
C SER A 178 -34.04 -10.46 -12.37
N SER A 179 -33.37 -11.34 -11.62
CA SER A 179 -32.10 -11.02 -11.00
C SER A 179 -30.94 -11.26 -11.96
N VAL A 180 -30.05 -10.27 -12.01
CA VAL A 180 -28.81 -10.33 -12.78
C VAL A 180 -27.93 -11.44 -12.19
N LYS A 181 -27.70 -12.47 -12.99
CA LYS A 181 -26.68 -13.47 -12.68
C LYS A 181 -25.32 -12.83 -12.94
N ARG A 182 -24.54 -12.67 -11.90
CA ARG A 182 -23.14 -12.26 -12.05
C ARG A 182 -22.29 -13.51 -11.94
N LEU A 183 -21.98 -14.08 -13.09
CA LEU A 183 -21.07 -15.23 -13.17
C LEU A 183 -19.63 -14.71 -13.11
N PHE A 184 -18.76 -15.50 -12.52
CA PHE A 184 -17.32 -15.23 -12.60
C PHE A 184 -16.84 -15.65 -14.00
N ASP A 185 -16.36 -14.70 -14.77
CA ASP A 185 -15.89 -14.82 -16.14
C ASP A 185 -14.41 -14.44 -16.33
N ASP A 186 -13.72 -14.18 -15.25
CA ASP A 186 -12.30 -13.87 -15.17
C ASP A 186 -11.47 -15.11 -14.78
N VAL A 187 -10.19 -14.95 -14.57
CA VAL A 187 -9.27 -16.01 -14.13
C VAL A 187 -8.89 -15.78 -12.66
N PHE A 188 -8.96 -16.84 -11.86
CA PHE A 188 -8.41 -16.87 -10.50
C PHE A 188 -7.24 -17.86 -10.47
N ASP A 189 -6.01 -17.32 -10.34
CA ASP A 189 -4.78 -18.09 -10.25
C ASP A 189 -4.33 -18.20 -8.79
N GLY A 190 -4.51 -19.36 -8.22
CA GLY A 190 -4.09 -19.66 -6.85
C GLY A 190 -2.58 -19.75 -6.65
N LYS A 191 -1.78 -19.75 -7.73
CA LYS A 191 -0.29 -19.89 -7.69
C LYS A 191 0.23 -21.00 -6.78
N GLY A 192 -0.59 -22.02 -6.54
CA GLY A 192 -0.25 -23.13 -5.65
C GLY A 192 -0.48 -22.88 -4.17
N HIS A 193 -1.03 -21.73 -3.81
CA HIS A 193 -1.40 -21.39 -2.43
C HIS A 193 -2.74 -21.97 -2.02
N SER A 194 -2.97 -22.04 -0.72
CA SER A 194 -4.14 -22.66 -0.09
C SER A 194 -4.99 -21.66 0.68
N LEU A 195 -6.30 -21.93 0.74
CA LEU A 195 -7.27 -21.23 1.58
C LEU A 195 -7.69 -22.20 2.68
N ASN A 196 -7.23 -21.98 3.91
CA ASN A 196 -7.43 -22.87 5.04
C ASN A 196 -8.54 -22.35 5.96
N ASN A 197 -9.37 -23.25 6.49
CA ASN A 197 -10.48 -22.94 7.39
C ASN A 197 -11.53 -22.00 6.79
N LEU A 198 -11.63 -21.96 5.47
CA LEU A 198 -12.66 -21.21 4.79
C LEU A 198 -13.95 -22.04 4.75
N HIS A 199 -15.02 -21.50 5.29
CA HIS A 199 -16.31 -22.17 5.41
C HIS A 199 -17.40 -21.34 4.74
N PHE A 200 -18.14 -21.95 3.81
CA PHE A 200 -19.28 -21.34 3.13
C PHE A 200 -20.55 -22.10 3.44
N GLU A 201 -21.55 -21.37 3.90
CA GLU A 201 -22.94 -21.85 3.92
C GLU A 201 -23.85 -20.74 3.45
N GLN A 202 -24.42 -20.89 2.28
CA GLN A 202 -25.47 -19.99 1.80
C GLN A 202 -26.70 -20.78 1.39
N THR A 203 -27.86 -20.38 1.94
CA THR A 203 -29.15 -20.90 1.52
C THR A 203 -29.83 -19.90 0.61
N VAL A 204 -30.13 -20.30 -0.62
CA VAL A 204 -30.83 -19.50 -1.61
C VAL A 204 -32.05 -20.29 -2.08
N ASP A 205 -33.25 -19.76 -1.89
CA ASP A 205 -34.53 -20.39 -2.27
C ASP A 205 -34.68 -21.86 -1.77
N GLY A 206 -34.19 -22.14 -0.54
CA GLY A 206 -34.23 -23.46 0.06
C GLY A 206 -33.18 -24.43 -0.47
N ASN A 207 -32.29 -24.00 -1.36
CA ASN A 207 -31.14 -24.78 -1.82
C ASN A 207 -29.87 -24.31 -1.10
N TYR A 208 -29.04 -25.29 -0.72
CA TYR A 208 -27.74 -25.03 -0.11
C TYR A 208 -26.67 -24.97 -1.19
N TYR A 209 -25.90 -23.90 -1.16
CA TYR A 209 -24.69 -23.75 -1.96
C TYR A 209 -23.49 -23.72 -1.02
N ALA A 210 -22.47 -24.51 -1.34
CA ALA A 210 -21.22 -24.54 -0.58
C ALA A 210 -20.06 -24.58 -1.55
N GLY A 211 -19.29 -23.51 -1.62
CA GLY A 211 -18.11 -23.42 -2.47
C GLY A 211 -17.66 -21.99 -2.71
N LEU A 212 -16.41 -21.84 -3.11
CA LEU A 212 -15.84 -20.52 -3.39
C LEU A 212 -16.56 -19.82 -4.56
N PHE A 213 -16.90 -20.58 -5.60
CA PHE A 213 -17.60 -20.05 -6.78
C PHE A 213 -19.04 -20.57 -6.82
N SER A 214 -20.00 -19.66 -6.83
CA SER A 214 -21.42 -20.00 -6.98
C SER A 214 -21.84 -20.18 -8.44
N GLY A 215 -21.09 -19.62 -9.38
CA GLY A 215 -21.31 -19.76 -10.80
C GLY A 215 -20.14 -19.23 -11.61
N ILE A 216 -19.73 -20.02 -12.61
CA ILE A 216 -18.65 -19.71 -13.55
C ILE A 216 -19.25 -19.61 -14.94
N SER A 217 -18.84 -18.60 -15.71
CA SER A 217 -19.18 -18.50 -17.12
C SER A 217 -18.27 -19.43 -17.93
N SER A 218 -18.85 -20.17 -18.88
CA SER A 218 -18.03 -20.83 -19.89
C SER A 218 -17.68 -19.80 -20.97
N THR A 219 -16.43 -19.51 -21.15
CA THR A 219 -15.90 -18.82 -22.31
C THR A 219 -15.98 -19.68 -23.56
#